data_fa0759e9c7604dc18cbdffacc160de73
#
_entry.id   fa0759e9c7604dc18cbdffacc160de73
#
_cell.length_a   1.000
_cell.length_b   1.000
_cell.length_c   1.000
_cell.angle_alpha   90.00
_cell.angle_beta   90.00
_cell.angle_gamma   90.00
#
_symmetry.space_group_name_H-M   'P 1'
#
loop_
_entity.id
_entity.type
_entity.pdbx_description
1 polymer ?
#
loop_
_entity_poly.entity_id
_entity_poly.type
_entity_poly.pdbx_seq_one_letter_code
_entity_poly.pdbx_strand_id
1 'polypeptide(L)'
;EVSREEESNPPQIAGTVENMDDYEIIFVGYPIWWGNLPPIMEVFLDNYDFSGKTVVPFCTHAGSGLSGTESAISDITGADMMDGLAISGETAQNQRDKAGEAVTEWLREGGFVE
;
A
#
# COMPACT_ATOMS: atom_id res chain seq x y z
N GLU A 1 6.29 -6.09 -13.96
CA GLU A 1 7.00 -4.85 -14.23
C GLU A 1 6.11 -3.87 -14.99
N VAL A 2 6.00 -2.64 -14.50
CA VAL A 2 5.16 -1.62 -15.13
C VAL A 2 5.88 -1.00 -16.35
N SER A 3 5.14 -0.78 -17.42
CA SER A 3 5.67 -0.09 -18.59
C SER A 3 5.61 1.43 -18.39
N ARG A 4 6.44 2.16 -19.14
CA ARG A 4 6.41 3.63 -19.14
C ARG A 4 5.07 4.17 -19.63
N GLU A 5 4.42 3.42 -20.52
CA GLU A 5 3.08 3.77 -21.00
C GLU A 5 2.07 3.79 -19.87
N GLU A 6 2.14 2.81 -18.97
CA GLU A 6 1.23 2.75 -17.83
C GLU A 6 1.44 3.90 -16.85
N GLU A 7 2.67 4.38 -16.70
CA GLU A 7 2.95 5.54 -15.87
C GLU A 7 2.32 6.81 -16.43
N SER A 8 2.36 6.98 -17.75
CA SER A 8 1.82 8.16 -18.43
C SER A 8 0.31 8.07 -18.65
N ASN A 9 -0.21 6.86 -18.77
CA ASN A 9 -1.60 6.60 -19.13
C ASN A 9 -2.10 5.39 -18.32
N PRO A 10 -2.34 5.60 -17.02
CA PRO A 10 -2.71 4.49 -16.13
C PRO A 10 -4.04 3.85 -16.53
N PRO A 11 -4.20 2.54 -16.27
CA PRO A 11 -5.46 1.85 -16.57
C PRO A 11 -6.61 2.39 -15.73
N GLN A 12 -7.82 2.23 -16.25
CA GLN A 12 -9.02 2.57 -15.51
C GLN A 12 -9.42 1.42 -14.57
N ILE A 13 -10.01 1.80 -13.45
CA ILE A 13 -10.52 0.82 -12.49
C ILE A 13 -11.92 0.38 -12.93
N ALA A 14 -12.13 -0.93 -13.00
CA ALA A 14 -13.36 -1.51 -13.53
C ALA A 14 -14.56 -1.48 -12.56
N GLY A 15 -14.33 -1.23 -11.28
CA GLY A 15 -15.40 -1.24 -10.28
C GLY A 15 -15.14 -0.26 -9.15
N THR A 16 -16.01 -0.25 -8.16
CA THR A 16 -15.89 0.63 -6.99
C THR A 16 -16.11 -0.14 -5.71
N VAL A 17 -15.55 0.38 -4.61
CA VAL A 17 -15.86 -0.08 -3.26
C VAL A 17 -16.97 0.80 -2.75
N GLU A 18 -18.18 0.29 -2.72
CA GLU A 18 -19.37 1.07 -2.40
C GLU A 18 -19.47 1.48 -0.94
N ASN A 19 -18.87 0.71 -0.05
CA ASN A 19 -18.93 0.95 1.40
C ASN A 19 -17.63 1.46 2.00
N MET A 20 -16.84 2.19 1.24
CA MET A 20 -15.57 2.75 1.71
C MET A 20 -15.77 3.62 2.96
N ASP A 21 -16.87 4.36 3.03
CA ASP A 21 -17.14 5.26 4.16
C ASP A 21 -17.40 4.52 5.48
N ASP A 22 -17.69 3.22 5.44
CA ASP A 22 -17.95 2.42 6.63
C ASP A 22 -16.68 2.05 7.39
N TYR A 23 -15.51 2.29 6.80
CA TYR A 23 -14.23 1.90 7.40
C TYR A 23 -13.42 3.11 7.84
N GLU A 24 -12.87 3.04 9.04
CA GLU A 24 -11.99 4.09 9.59
C GLU A 24 -10.52 3.79 9.33
N ILE A 25 -10.17 2.52 9.23
CA ILE A 25 -8.79 2.07 9.01
C ILE A 25 -8.75 1.28 7.71
N ILE A 26 -7.88 1.70 6.81
CA ILE A 26 -7.74 1.08 5.49
C ILE A 26 -6.30 0.57 5.33
N PHE A 27 -6.15 -0.74 5.15
CA PHE A 27 -4.86 -1.33 4.79
C PHE A 27 -4.70 -1.25 3.27
N VAL A 28 -3.59 -0.71 2.83
CA VAL A 28 -3.30 -0.57 1.39
C VAL A 28 -2.04 -1.35 1.07
N GLY A 29 -2.19 -2.41 0.27
CA GLY A 29 -1.09 -3.29 -0.14
C GLY A 29 -0.76 -3.12 -1.61
N TYR A 30 0.54 -3.08 -1.94
CA TYR A 30 0.98 -2.85 -3.32
C TYR A 30 2.44 -3.29 -3.50
N PRO A 31 2.83 -3.65 -4.74
CA PRO A 31 4.25 -3.80 -5.05
C PRO A 31 4.87 -2.43 -5.34
N ILE A 32 6.18 -2.30 -5.14
CA ILE A 32 6.89 -1.11 -5.56
C ILE A 32 7.33 -1.29 -7.01
N TRP A 33 6.86 -0.38 -7.88
CA TRP A 33 7.21 -0.37 -9.30
C TRP A 33 7.98 0.91 -9.61
N TRP A 34 9.19 0.78 -10.17
CA TRP A 34 10.03 1.93 -10.51
C TRP A 34 10.29 2.86 -9.31
N GLY A 35 10.35 2.29 -8.11
CA GLY A 35 10.53 3.06 -6.88
C GLY A 35 9.29 3.83 -6.43
N ASN A 36 8.12 3.55 -7.01
CA ASN A 36 6.88 4.28 -6.73
C ASN A 36 5.68 3.35 -6.61
N LEU A 37 4.53 3.93 -6.28
CA LEU A 37 3.25 3.24 -6.36
C LEU A 37 2.97 2.83 -7.80
N PRO A 38 2.36 1.67 -8.02
CA PRO A 38 1.82 1.35 -9.35
C PRO A 38 0.81 2.42 -9.76
N PRO A 39 0.77 2.83 -11.03
CA PRO A 39 -0.17 3.87 -11.48
C PRO A 39 -1.62 3.61 -11.16
N ILE A 40 -2.07 2.35 -11.22
CA ILE A 40 -3.45 2.01 -10.87
C ILE A 40 -3.77 2.28 -9.40
N MET A 41 -2.78 2.20 -8.52
CA MET A 41 -2.97 2.53 -7.10
C MET A 41 -3.21 4.01 -6.90
N GLU A 42 -2.54 4.85 -7.67
CA GLU A 42 -2.78 6.30 -7.63
C GLU A 42 -4.20 6.62 -8.07
N VAL A 43 -4.68 5.98 -9.13
CA VAL A 43 -6.05 6.14 -9.62
C VAL A 43 -7.06 5.68 -8.56
N PHE A 44 -6.82 4.51 -7.95
CA PHE A 44 -7.70 3.98 -6.91
C PHE A 44 -7.79 4.94 -5.72
N LEU A 45 -6.66 5.40 -5.22
CA LEU A 45 -6.62 6.26 -4.04
C LEU A 45 -7.26 7.63 -4.30
N ASP A 46 -7.15 8.13 -5.53
CA ASP A 46 -7.73 9.42 -5.90
C ASP A 46 -9.25 9.37 -6.06
N ASN A 47 -9.81 8.17 -6.23
CA ASN A 47 -11.25 8.00 -6.43
C ASN A 47 -12.09 8.01 -5.15
N TYR A 48 -11.47 7.99 -3.98
CA TYR A 48 -12.20 7.92 -2.71
C TYR A 48 -11.80 9.05 -1.77
N ASP A 49 -12.71 9.41 -0.89
CA ASP A 49 -12.45 10.38 0.17
C ASP A 49 -11.93 9.63 1.40
N PHE A 50 -10.66 9.85 1.73
CA PHE A 50 -10.01 9.25 2.89
C PHE A 50 -9.94 10.21 4.08
N SER A 51 -10.61 11.35 4.04
CA SER A 51 -10.59 12.31 5.13
C SER A 51 -11.08 11.68 6.43
N GLY A 52 -10.36 11.88 7.50
CA GLY A 52 -10.69 11.30 8.79
C GLY A 52 -10.38 9.82 8.94
N LYS A 53 -9.80 9.21 7.93
CA LYS A 53 -9.42 7.80 7.95
C LYS A 53 -7.93 7.66 8.24
N THR A 54 -7.53 6.46 8.65
CA THR A 54 -6.13 6.09 8.84
C THR A 54 -5.75 5.06 7.78
N VAL A 55 -4.66 5.27 7.07
CA VAL A 55 -4.14 4.35 6.07
C VAL A 55 -2.91 3.64 6.62
N VAL A 56 -2.89 2.33 6.47
CA VAL A 56 -1.79 1.47 6.92
C VAL A 56 -1.19 0.80 5.69
N PRO A 57 -0.07 1.31 5.16
CA PRO A 57 0.48 0.79 3.91
C PRO A 57 1.37 -0.43 4.14
N PHE A 58 1.36 -1.35 3.19
CA PHE A 58 2.34 -2.44 3.16
C PHE A 58 2.70 -2.75 1.71
N CYS A 59 3.95 -3.15 1.49
CA CYS A 59 4.41 -3.38 0.13
C CYS A 59 5.40 -4.53 0.02
N THR A 60 5.57 -5.03 -1.20
CA THR A 60 6.71 -5.86 -1.56
C THR A 60 7.66 -5.03 -2.43
N HIS A 61 8.96 -5.32 -2.37
CA HIS A 61 9.97 -4.56 -3.09
C HIS A 61 11.15 -5.43 -3.49
N ALA A 62 12.00 -4.89 -4.34
CA ALA A 62 13.21 -5.57 -4.81
C ALA A 62 14.51 -4.94 -4.24
N GLY A 63 14.40 -4.27 -3.09
CA GLY A 63 15.55 -3.65 -2.41
C GLY A 63 15.35 -2.21 -2.00
N SER A 64 14.25 -1.58 -2.41
CA SER A 64 14.01 -0.15 -2.16
C SER A 64 13.20 0.15 -0.88
N GLY A 65 12.67 -0.88 -0.21
CA GLY A 65 11.76 -0.68 0.92
C GLY A 65 10.49 0.04 0.47
N LEU A 66 9.90 0.85 1.32
CA LEU A 66 8.70 1.61 0.99
C LEU A 66 8.95 2.73 -0.02
N SER A 67 10.20 3.13 -0.21
CA SER A 67 10.63 4.07 -1.26
C SER A 67 9.86 5.40 -1.29
N GLY A 68 9.44 5.92 -0.13
CA GLY A 68 8.69 7.18 -0.07
C GLY A 68 7.23 7.06 -0.46
N THR A 69 6.72 5.86 -0.68
CA THR A 69 5.31 5.67 -1.06
C THR A 69 4.34 6.06 0.04
N GLU A 70 4.77 6.03 1.30
CA GLU A 70 3.95 6.52 2.41
C GLU A 70 3.60 8.00 2.22
N SER A 71 4.58 8.82 1.85
CA SER A 71 4.36 10.23 1.57
C SER A 71 3.46 10.44 0.35
N ALA A 72 3.66 9.62 -0.69
CA ALA A 72 2.82 9.68 -1.89
C ALA A 72 1.36 9.38 -1.56
N ILE A 73 1.10 8.36 -0.76
CA ILE A 73 -0.26 8.01 -0.33
C ILE A 73 -0.86 9.15 0.51
N SER A 74 -0.09 9.69 1.43
CA SER A 74 -0.54 10.80 2.27
C SER A 74 -0.91 12.02 1.44
N ASP A 75 -0.10 12.36 0.43
CA ASP A 75 -0.36 13.49 -0.45
C ASP A 75 -1.64 13.32 -1.29
N ILE A 76 -1.90 12.09 -1.74
CA ILE A 76 -3.09 11.81 -2.55
C ILE A 76 -4.35 11.77 -1.68
N THR A 77 -4.28 11.14 -0.51
CA THR A 77 -5.47 10.84 0.30
C THR A 77 -5.77 11.87 1.38
N GLY A 78 -4.75 12.57 1.86
CA GLY A 78 -4.89 13.44 3.04
C GLY A 78 -5.19 12.68 4.33
N ALA A 79 -5.08 11.36 4.33
CA ALA A 79 -5.37 10.52 5.49
C ALA A 79 -4.23 10.54 6.50
N ASP A 80 -4.52 10.15 7.73
CA ASP A 80 -3.50 9.85 8.73
C ASP A 80 -2.80 8.55 8.33
N MET A 81 -1.48 8.51 8.49
CA MET A 81 -0.69 7.35 8.11
C MET A 81 -0.12 6.66 9.33
N MET A 82 -0.22 5.35 9.39
CA MET A 82 0.52 4.53 10.34
C MET A 82 1.79 4.01 9.68
N ASP A 83 2.73 3.55 10.51
CA ASP A 83 3.98 2.98 10.00
C ASP A 83 3.71 1.80 9.09
N GLY A 84 4.29 1.84 7.91
CA GLY A 84 4.10 0.80 6.91
C GLY A 84 5.03 -0.38 7.08
N LEU A 85 4.72 -1.45 6.36
CA LEU A 85 5.55 -2.66 6.30
C LEU A 85 6.08 -2.84 4.90
N ALA A 86 7.38 -3.10 4.78
CA ALA A 86 8.02 -3.44 3.50
C ALA A 86 8.65 -4.83 3.62
N ILE A 87 8.30 -5.72 2.70
CA ILE A 87 8.85 -7.07 2.64
C ILE A 87 9.48 -7.25 1.27
N SER A 88 10.74 -7.72 1.22
CA SER A 88 11.36 -7.98 -0.07
C SER A 88 10.63 -9.10 -0.80
N GLY A 89 10.54 -9.00 -2.11
CA GLY A 89 9.90 -10.03 -2.93
C GLY A 89 10.55 -11.40 -2.75
N GLU A 90 11.86 -11.44 -2.56
CA GLU A 90 12.57 -12.68 -2.28
C GLU A 90 12.08 -13.31 -0.97
N THR A 91 11.98 -12.52 0.10
CA THR A 91 11.49 -13.03 1.39
C THR A 91 10.06 -13.53 1.27
N ALA A 92 9.20 -12.79 0.57
CA ALA A 92 7.81 -13.18 0.37
C ALA A 92 7.68 -14.50 -0.41
N GLN A 93 8.53 -14.74 -1.40
CA GLN A 93 8.47 -15.93 -2.24
C GLN A 93 9.21 -17.14 -1.65
N ASN A 94 10.38 -16.92 -1.06
CA ASN A 94 11.30 -17.99 -0.68
C ASN A 94 11.43 -18.19 0.83
N GLN A 95 10.99 -17.26 1.63
CA GLN A 95 11.08 -17.30 3.09
C GLN A 95 9.75 -16.89 3.72
N ARG A 96 8.69 -17.60 3.36
CA ARG A 96 7.33 -17.27 3.79
C ARG A 96 7.16 -17.23 5.30
N ASP A 97 7.86 -18.08 6.05
CA ASP A 97 7.79 -18.07 7.50
C ASP A 97 8.31 -16.75 8.07
N LYS A 98 9.39 -16.23 7.51
CA LYS A 98 9.95 -14.93 7.93
C LYS A 98 9.02 -13.79 7.56
N ALA A 99 8.40 -13.85 6.37
CA ALA A 99 7.43 -12.86 5.95
C ALA A 99 6.23 -12.86 6.90
N GLY A 100 5.73 -14.03 7.27
CA GLY A 100 4.63 -14.17 8.22
C GLY A 100 4.96 -13.63 9.60
N GLU A 101 6.17 -13.87 10.10
CA GLU A 101 6.64 -13.32 11.37
C GLU A 101 6.70 -11.79 11.31
N ALA A 102 7.19 -11.22 10.21
CA ALA A 102 7.26 -9.77 10.04
C ALA A 102 5.87 -9.14 10.04
N VAL A 103 4.92 -9.76 9.36
CA VAL A 103 3.52 -9.29 9.34
C VAL A 103 2.91 -9.34 10.73
N THR A 104 3.09 -10.45 11.44
CA THR A 104 2.54 -10.62 12.79
C THR A 104 3.10 -9.58 13.76
N GLU A 105 4.40 -9.36 13.73
CA GLU A 105 5.07 -8.38 14.57
C GLU A 105 4.55 -6.96 14.27
N TRP A 106 4.46 -6.62 13.00
CA TRP A 106 3.95 -5.33 12.57
C TRP A 106 2.51 -5.09 13.03
N LEU A 107 1.65 -6.11 12.92
CA LEU A 107 0.26 -6.00 13.38
C LEU A 107 0.18 -5.82 14.90
N ARG A 108 1.06 -6.46 15.65
CA ARG A 108 1.14 -6.27 17.10
C ARG A 108 1.58 -4.87 17.48
N GLU A 109 2.61 -4.37 16.81
CA GLU A 109 3.13 -3.02 17.06
C GLU A 109 2.07 -1.96 16.76
N GLY A 110 1.23 -2.20 15.77
CA GLY A 110 0.13 -1.30 15.42
C GLY A 110 -1.10 -1.44 16.30
N GLY A 111 -1.14 -2.45 17.18
CA GLY A 111 -2.27 -2.69 18.06
C GLY A 111 -3.44 -3.42 17.41
N PHE A 112 -3.24 -4.03 16.24
CA PHE A 112 -4.32 -4.72 15.52
C PHE A 112 -4.53 -6.16 15.98
N VAL A 113 -3.51 -6.78 16.58
CA VAL A 113 -3.60 -8.13 17.14
C VAL A 113 -2.88 -8.16 18.49
N GLU A 114 -3.17 -9.17 19.30
CA GLU A 114 -2.57 -9.36 20.63
C GLU A 114 -1.17 -9.99 20.60
#